data_1abdd48a02df9d0bfa50f13ef9168861
#
_entry.id   1abdd48a02df9d0bfa50f13ef9168861
#
_cell.length_a   1.000
_cell.length_b   1.000
_cell.length_c   1.000
_cell.angle_alpha   90.00
_cell.angle_beta   90.00
_cell.angle_gamma   90.00
#
_symmetry.space_group_name_H-M   'P 1'
#
loop_
_entity.id
_entity.type
_entity.pdbx_description
1 polymer ?
#
loop_
_entity_poly.entity_id
_entity_poly.type
_entity_poly.pdbx_seq_one_letter_code
_entity_poly.pdbx_strand_id
1 'polypeptide(L)'
;PEITVTGTKLKNGMIAKVGSGSFIWPVPNYKYVSRWMGNGHRGADICAAYGTPILASDSGTIIAAGWHYSYGNYVEIDHGNGYKTLYAHMSAQAVHVGDVVEQGQVIGYVGNTGNSFGNHCHFEMYYNNALISARNVFPDM
;
A
#
# COMPACT_ATOMS: atom_id res chain seq x y z
N PRO A 1 -9.08 11.45 -27.83
CA PRO A 1 -10.04 10.78 -26.98
C PRO A 1 -9.50 10.61 -25.56
N GLU A 2 -10.41 10.53 -24.67
CA GLU A 2 -10.07 10.39 -23.28
C GLU A 2 -9.78 8.99 -22.89
N ILE A 3 -8.94 8.86 -21.91
CA ILE A 3 -8.69 7.58 -21.29
C ILE A 3 -9.60 7.49 -20.09
N THR A 4 -10.62 6.65 -20.19
CA THR A 4 -11.61 6.58 -19.14
C THR A 4 -11.50 5.33 -18.31
N VAL A 5 -10.72 4.33 -18.77
CA VAL A 5 -10.69 3.04 -18.08
C VAL A 5 -9.46 2.85 -17.21
N THR A 6 -8.38 3.56 -17.49
CA THR A 6 -7.11 3.33 -16.82
C THR A 6 -6.53 4.56 -16.17
N GLY A 7 -7.18 5.71 -16.26
CA GLY A 7 -6.60 6.90 -15.70
C GLY A 7 -7.59 7.98 -15.37
N THR A 8 -7.19 8.82 -14.44
CA THR A 8 -7.92 10.02 -14.03
C THR A 8 -7.06 11.22 -14.40
N LYS A 9 -7.67 12.23 -14.99
CA LYS A 9 -6.93 13.41 -15.40
C LYS A 9 -6.55 14.24 -14.18
N LEU A 10 -5.27 14.54 -14.04
CA LEU A 10 -4.78 15.41 -12.98
C LEU A 10 -4.90 16.87 -13.39
N LYS A 11 -4.84 17.75 -12.40
CA LYS A 11 -5.08 19.19 -12.63
C LYS A 11 -4.07 19.83 -13.56
N ASN A 12 -2.89 19.27 -13.72
CA ASN A 12 -1.86 19.79 -14.61
C ASN A 12 -1.88 19.14 -15.99
N GLY A 13 -2.95 18.42 -16.32
CA GLY A 13 -3.09 17.77 -17.61
C GLY A 13 -2.55 16.36 -17.67
N MET A 14 -1.91 15.89 -16.62
CA MET A 14 -1.42 14.52 -16.57
C MET A 14 -2.57 13.54 -16.33
N ILE A 15 -2.35 12.28 -16.68
CA ILE A 15 -3.30 11.20 -16.44
C ILE A 15 -2.77 10.33 -15.32
N ALA A 16 -3.55 10.19 -14.25
CA ALA A 16 -3.24 9.27 -13.18
C ALA A 16 -3.81 7.90 -13.50
N LYS A 17 -3.10 6.85 -13.07
CA LYS A 17 -3.56 5.48 -13.26
C LYS A 17 -4.67 5.19 -12.24
N VAL A 18 -5.78 4.62 -12.73
CA VAL A 18 -6.88 4.16 -11.87
C VAL A 18 -6.70 2.67 -11.63
N GLY A 19 -6.89 2.22 -10.38
CA GLY A 19 -6.84 0.81 -10.03
C GLY A 19 -7.99 0.02 -10.62
N SER A 20 -7.79 -1.29 -10.72
CA SER A 20 -8.79 -2.21 -11.28
C SER A 20 -9.90 -2.55 -10.29
N GLY A 21 -9.65 -2.35 -8.99
CA GLY A 21 -10.54 -2.83 -7.93
C GLY A 21 -10.29 -4.28 -7.58
N SER A 22 -9.34 -4.93 -8.25
CA SER A 22 -8.95 -6.32 -7.98
C SER A 22 -7.52 -6.28 -7.46
N PHE A 23 -7.34 -6.53 -6.16
CA PHE A 23 -6.08 -6.32 -5.47
C PHE A 23 -5.21 -7.57 -5.46
N ILE A 24 -3.88 -7.38 -5.48
CA ILE A 24 -2.93 -8.46 -5.22
C ILE A 24 -2.33 -8.27 -3.83
N TRP A 25 -1.87 -9.38 -3.24
CA TRP A 25 -1.19 -9.36 -1.94
C TRP A 25 0.11 -8.57 -2.07
N PRO A 26 0.36 -7.58 -1.21
CA PRO A 26 1.48 -6.65 -1.43
C PRO A 26 2.85 -7.25 -1.12
N VAL A 27 2.92 -8.35 -0.38
CA VAL A 27 4.21 -8.97 -0.01
C VAL A 27 4.16 -10.45 -0.38
N PRO A 28 4.35 -10.80 -1.66
CA PRO A 28 4.20 -12.20 -2.09
C PRO A 28 5.21 -13.15 -1.42
N ASN A 29 6.38 -12.65 -1.01
CA ASN A 29 7.40 -13.47 -0.35
C ASN A 29 7.32 -13.36 1.18
N TYR A 30 6.13 -13.18 1.72
CA TYR A 30 5.94 -13.05 3.17
C TYR A 30 6.05 -14.43 3.86
N LYS A 31 6.22 -14.38 5.18
CA LYS A 31 6.31 -15.59 6.01
C LYS A 31 4.96 -15.96 6.61
N TYR A 32 4.32 -15.00 7.26
CA TYR A 32 3.01 -15.19 7.89
C TYR A 32 2.43 -13.81 8.26
N VAL A 33 1.15 -13.76 8.56
CA VAL A 33 0.50 -12.56 9.10
C VAL A 33 0.39 -12.75 10.60
N SER A 34 1.06 -11.89 11.37
CA SER A 34 1.06 -11.99 12.83
C SER A 34 -0.19 -11.39 13.45
N ARG A 35 -0.85 -10.47 12.75
CA ARG A 35 -1.98 -9.74 13.29
C ARG A 35 -2.82 -9.17 12.16
N TRP A 36 -4.13 -9.37 12.25
CA TRP A 36 -5.08 -8.78 11.33
C TRP A 36 -5.73 -7.55 11.97
N MET A 37 -6.45 -6.75 11.15
CA MET A 37 -7.19 -5.60 11.62
C MET A 37 -8.25 -6.04 12.65
N GLY A 38 -8.36 -5.29 13.73
CA GLY A 38 -9.34 -5.53 14.79
C GLY A 38 -8.75 -5.20 16.15
N ASN A 39 -9.61 -5.06 17.16
CA ASN A 39 -9.21 -4.79 18.54
C ASN A 39 -8.22 -3.63 18.66
N GLY A 40 -8.49 -2.53 17.94
CA GLY A 40 -7.65 -1.34 17.94
C GLY A 40 -6.47 -1.38 16.96
N HIS A 41 -6.24 -2.50 16.29
CA HIS A 41 -5.20 -2.61 15.27
C HIS A 41 -5.75 -2.22 13.91
N ARG A 42 -5.06 -1.32 13.21
CA ARG A 42 -5.61 -0.66 12.02
C ARG A 42 -5.39 -1.43 10.73
N GLY A 43 -4.56 -2.45 10.71
CA GLY A 43 -4.25 -3.16 9.47
C GLY A 43 -3.71 -4.56 9.69
N ALA A 44 -3.15 -5.14 8.64
CA ALA A 44 -2.51 -6.45 8.68
C ALA A 44 -1.02 -6.28 8.88
N ASP A 45 -0.44 -7.00 9.84
CA ASP A 45 1.01 -7.04 10.04
C ASP A 45 1.57 -8.25 9.30
N ILE A 46 2.17 -7.99 8.16
CA ILE A 46 2.69 -9.01 7.24
C ILE A 46 4.17 -9.21 7.51
N CYS A 47 4.53 -10.30 8.16
CA CYS A 47 5.91 -10.57 8.54
C CYS A 47 6.69 -11.15 7.37
N ALA A 48 7.87 -10.59 7.12
CA ALA A 48 8.76 -11.01 6.05
C ALA A 48 10.19 -10.60 6.43
N ALA A 49 11.18 -11.16 5.72
CA ALA A 49 12.57 -10.82 5.94
C ALA A 49 12.83 -9.35 5.62
N TYR A 50 13.77 -8.74 6.33
CA TYR A 50 14.23 -7.38 6.05
C TYR A 50 14.63 -7.26 4.58
N GLY A 51 14.15 -6.22 3.91
CA GLY A 51 14.48 -5.97 2.51
C GLY A 51 13.58 -6.69 1.51
N THR A 52 12.60 -7.47 1.95
CA THR A 52 11.66 -8.12 1.04
C THR A 52 10.87 -7.05 0.27
N PRO A 53 10.73 -7.17 -1.05
CA PRO A 53 9.98 -6.18 -1.83
C PRO A 53 8.51 -6.09 -1.41
N ILE A 54 8.02 -4.86 -1.37
CA ILE A 54 6.62 -4.54 -1.17
C ILE A 54 6.09 -4.02 -2.50
N LEU A 55 4.97 -4.58 -2.94
CA LEU A 55 4.38 -4.27 -4.25
C LEU A 55 3.13 -3.43 -4.09
N ALA A 56 2.86 -2.59 -5.08
CA ALA A 56 1.59 -1.89 -5.16
C ALA A 56 0.47 -2.92 -5.30
N SER A 57 -0.48 -2.89 -4.37
CA SER A 57 -1.58 -3.86 -4.33
C SER A 57 -2.54 -3.67 -5.53
N ASP A 58 -2.59 -2.49 -6.08
CA ASP A 58 -3.28 -2.14 -7.32
C ASP A 58 -2.62 -0.90 -7.90
N SER A 59 -2.94 -0.55 -9.14
CA SER A 59 -2.43 0.64 -9.79
C SER A 59 -2.98 1.90 -9.13
N GLY A 60 -2.26 2.99 -9.23
CA GLY A 60 -2.71 4.26 -8.66
C GLY A 60 -1.63 5.32 -8.66
N THR A 61 -1.84 6.34 -7.83
CA THR A 61 -0.94 7.47 -7.66
C THR A 61 -0.43 7.50 -6.22
N ILE A 62 0.86 7.73 -6.05
CA ILE A 62 1.48 7.85 -4.73
C ILE A 62 1.09 9.19 -4.13
N ILE A 63 0.32 9.17 -3.05
CA ILE A 63 -0.12 10.40 -2.38
C ILE A 63 0.68 10.70 -1.11
N ALA A 64 1.43 9.72 -0.61
CA ALA A 64 2.35 9.91 0.51
C ALA A 64 3.53 8.96 0.37
N ALA A 65 4.74 9.46 0.62
CA ALA A 65 5.96 8.66 0.66
C ALA A 65 6.93 9.43 1.52
N GLY A 66 7.01 9.07 2.82
CA GLY A 66 7.80 9.85 3.74
C GLY A 66 7.99 9.15 5.07
N TRP A 67 8.16 9.96 6.12
CA TRP A 67 8.38 9.48 7.48
C TRP A 67 7.23 9.90 8.38
N HIS A 68 6.77 8.98 9.19
CA HIS A 68 5.78 9.22 10.24
C HIS A 68 6.31 8.62 11.54
N TYR A 69 6.09 9.29 12.66
CA TYR A 69 6.67 8.86 13.93
C TYR A 69 6.24 7.43 14.32
N SER A 70 5.06 7.00 13.91
CA SER A 70 4.56 5.66 14.21
C SER A 70 4.76 4.70 13.04
N TYR A 71 4.42 5.11 11.82
CA TYR A 71 4.56 4.26 10.63
C TYR A 71 6.01 4.07 10.18
N GLY A 72 6.94 4.96 10.60
CA GLY A 72 8.27 4.98 10.02
C GLY A 72 8.24 5.40 8.57
N ASN A 73 9.08 4.79 7.74
CA ASN A 73 9.01 5.00 6.30
C ASN A 73 7.76 4.32 5.77
N TYR A 74 6.92 5.09 5.08
CA TYR A 74 5.64 4.56 4.59
C TYR A 74 5.30 5.12 3.22
N VAL A 75 4.39 4.43 2.53
CA VAL A 75 3.84 4.83 1.24
C VAL A 75 2.33 4.68 1.31
N GLU A 76 1.61 5.63 0.73
CA GLU A 76 0.17 5.53 0.55
C GLU A 76 -0.18 5.74 -0.91
N ILE A 77 -1.06 4.89 -1.44
CA ILE A 77 -1.52 4.91 -2.82
C ILE A 77 -3.00 5.25 -2.85
N ASP A 78 -3.37 6.22 -3.68
CA ASP A 78 -4.76 6.47 -4.05
C ASP A 78 -5.01 5.76 -5.38
N HIS A 79 -5.92 4.78 -5.36
CA HIS A 79 -6.20 3.97 -6.54
C HIS A 79 -7.22 4.60 -7.48
N GLY A 80 -7.80 5.75 -7.11
CA GLY A 80 -8.68 6.52 -7.99
C GLY A 80 -10.11 5.98 -8.13
N ASN A 81 -10.40 4.88 -7.43
CA ASN A 81 -11.70 4.21 -7.50
C ASN A 81 -12.36 4.13 -6.12
N GLY A 82 -11.99 5.00 -5.21
CA GLY A 82 -12.46 5.03 -3.83
C GLY A 82 -11.58 4.25 -2.87
N TYR A 83 -10.67 3.42 -3.38
CA TYR A 83 -9.75 2.65 -2.55
C TYR A 83 -8.42 3.36 -2.37
N LYS A 84 -7.84 3.20 -1.18
CA LYS A 84 -6.47 3.60 -0.86
C LYS A 84 -5.81 2.47 -0.09
N THR A 85 -4.49 2.34 -0.24
CA THR A 85 -3.70 1.37 0.52
C THR A 85 -2.49 2.06 1.11
N LEU A 86 -2.08 1.62 2.30
CA LEU A 86 -0.96 2.18 3.04
C LEU A 86 -0.05 1.06 3.48
N TYR A 87 1.27 1.28 3.33
CA TYR A 87 2.32 0.29 3.58
C TYR A 87 3.36 0.94 4.47
N ALA A 88 3.54 0.42 5.69
CA ALA A 88 4.37 1.09 6.70
C ALA A 88 5.56 0.24 7.14
N HIS A 89 6.42 0.84 7.94
CA HIS A 89 7.63 0.28 8.55
C HIS A 89 8.66 -0.16 7.52
N MET A 90 8.67 0.48 6.35
CA MET A 90 9.62 0.17 5.30
C MET A 90 11.05 0.49 5.71
N SER A 91 12.01 -0.27 5.18
CA SER A 91 13.42 0.11 5.28
C SER A 91 13.74 1.26 4.32
N ALA A 92 13.09 1.29 3.17
CA ALA A 92 13.24 2.37 2.18
C ALA A 92 12.04 2.38 1.25
N GLN A 93 11.71 3.56 0.72
CA GLN A 93 10.73 3.72 -0.36
C GLN A 93 11.45 3.64 -1.71
N ALA A 94 10.75 3.10 -2.72
CA ALA A 94 11.24 3.07 -4.10
C ALA A 94 10.48 4.06 -4.99
N VAL A 95 9.59 4.87 -4.42
CA VAL A 95 8.72 5.80 -5.14
C VAL A 95 8.65 7.13 -4.41
N HIS A 96 8.15 8.16 -5.11
CA HIS A 96 7.96 9.51 -4.59
C HIS A 96 6.51 9.93 -4.74
N VAL A 97 6.09 10.90 -3.95
CA VAL A 97 4.76 11.51 -4.08
C VAL A 97 4.57 12.02 -5.51
N GLY A 98 3.43 11.71 -6.08
CA GLY A 98 3.10 12.08 -7.46
C GLY A 98 3.42 11.02 -8.48
N ASP A 99 4.20 9.98 -8.12
CA ASP A 99 4.48 8.89 -9.04
C ASP A 99 3.20 8.10 -9.32
N VAL A 100 3.06 7.68 -10.57
CA VAL A 100 2.01 6.77 -11.00
C VAL A 100 2.59 5.37 -11.04
N VAL A 101 1.93 4.41 -10.41
CA VAL A 101 2.42 3.04 -10.29
C VAL A 101 1.42 2.06 -10.88
N GLU A 102 1.96 0.94 -11.40
CA GLU A 102 1.18 -0.18 -11.89
C GLU A 102 1.00 -1.19 -10.76
N GLN A 103 -0.09 -1.96 -10.81
CA GLN A 103 -0.26 -3.10 -9.91
C GLN A 103 0.96 -4.02 -10.01
N GLY A 104 1.51 -4.40 -8.85
CA GLY A 104 2.68 -5.27 -8.81
C GLY A 104 4.03 -4.56 -8.90
N GLN A 105 4.04 -3.25 -9.11
CA GLN A 105 5.29 -2.49 -9.13
C GLN A 105 5.86 -2.40 -7.71
N VAL A 106 7.18 -2.55 -7.58
CA VAL A 106 7.85 -2.42 -6.28
C VAL A 106 7.77 -0.97 -5.82
N ILE A 107 7.25 -0.76 -4.61
CA ILE A 107 7.10 0.58 -4.03
C ILE A 107 7.99 0.79 -2.82
N GLY A 108 8.58 -0.26 -2.28
CA GLY A 108 9.48 -0.18 -1.14
C GLY A 108 9.87 -1.57 -0.66
N TYR A 109 10.47 -1.61 0.52
CA TYR A 109 11.06 -2.83 1.06
C TYR A 109 10.72 -2.97 2.54
N VAL A 110 10.50 -4.21 2.98
CA VAL A 110 10.19 -4.53 4.38
C VAL A 110 11.32 -4.07 5.29
N GLY A 111 10.95 -3.48 6.40
CA GLY A 111 11.89 -3.03 7.41
C GLY A 111 11.29 -3.12 8.82
N ASN A 112 11.82 -2.27 9.69
CA ASN A 112 11.43 -2.23 11.09
C ASN A 112 11.47 -0.79 11.62
N THR A 113 11.19 0.18 10.75
CA THR A 113 11.26 1.60 11.08
C THR A 113 9.98 2.07 11.78
N GLY A 114 10.09 3.16 12.53
CA GLY A 114 8.97 3.68 13.29
C GLY A 114 8.68 2.84 14.52
N ASN A 115 7.41 2.78 14.92
CA ASN A 115 6.99 2.02 16.10
C ASN A 115 6.76 0.56 15.70
N SER A 116 7.84 -0.23 15.68
CA SER A 116 7.83 -1.60 15.17
C SER A 116 8.76 -2.47 16.02
N PHE A 117 8.37 -3.71 16.26
CA PHE A 117 9.12 -4.68 17.07
C PHE A 117 9.56 -5.90 16.26
N GLY A 118 9.68 -5.78 14.97
CA GLY A 118 10.12 -6.87 14.11
C GLY A 118 9.89 -6.53 12.66
N ASN A 119 10.59 -7.23 11.76
CA ASN A 119 10.50 -6.96 10.34
C ASN A 119 9.12 -7.34 9.81
N HIS A 120 8.37 -6.36 9.37
CA HIS A 120 7.04 -6.58 8.81
C HIS A 120 6.60 -5.38 7.97
N CYS A 121 5.57 -5.59 7.16
CA CYS A 121 4.83 -4.53 6.50
C CYS A 121 3.48 -4.40 7.20
N HIS A 122 3.21 -3.23 7.74
CA HIS A 122 1.88 -2.91 8.25
C HIS A 122 1.07 -2.39 7.07
N PHE A 123 0.00 -3.09 6.71
CA PHE A 123 -0.77 -2.86 5.50
C PHE A 123 -2.20 -2.48 5.86
N GLU A 124 -2.60 -1.26 5.48
CA GLU A 124 -3.97 -0.75 5.70
C GLU A 124 -4.68 -0.59 4.37
N MET A 125 -5.98 -0.88 4.37
CA MET A 125 -6.85 -0.64 3.21
C MET A 125 -7.99 0.27 3.61
N TYR A 126 -8.37 1.16 2.71
CA TYR A 126 -9.48 2.10 2.88
C TYR A 126 -10.40 2.05 1.69
N TYR A 127 -11.71 2.20 1.94
CA TYR A 127 -12.69 2.43 0.90
C TYR A 127 -13.53 3.64 1.28
N ASN A 128 -13.56 4.65 0.41
CA ASN A 128 -14.22 5.94 0.65
C ASN A 128 -13.83 6.53 2.00
N ASN A 129 -12.53 6.51 2.30
CA ASN A 129 -11.90 7.01 3.52
C ASN A 129 -12.26 6.24 4.80
N ALA A 130 -12.92 5.10 4.68
CA ALA A 130 -13.21 4.23 5.81
C ALA A 130 -12.24 3.05 5.81
N LEU A 131 -11.68 2.76 6.97
CA LEU A 131 -10.77 1.63 7.14
C LEU A 131 -11.52 0.32 6.93
N ILE A 132 -10.98 -0.56 6.09
CA ILE A 132 -11.55 -1.88 5.84
C ILE A 132 -10.52 -2.95 6.16
N SER A 133 -10.98 -4.17 6.44
CA SER A 133 -10.09 -5.27 6.78
C SER A 133 -9.52 -5.91 5.53
N ALA A 134 -8.18 -5.99 5.46
CA ALA A 134 -7.51 -6.71 4.38
C ALA A 134 -7.90 -8.19 4.36
N ARG A 135 -8.30 -8.76 5.50
CA ARG A 135 -8.75 -10.14 5.56
C ARG A 135 -9.98 -10.40 4.70
N ASN A 136 -10.86 -9.40 4.58
CA ASN A 136 -12.05 -9.54 3.74
C ASN A 136 -11.71 -9.51 2.25
N VAL A 137 -10.61 -8.86 1.89
CA VAL A 137 -10.14 -8.79 0.49
C VAL A 137 -9.27 -10.00 0.15
N PHE A 138 -8.52 -10.48 1.14
CA PHE A 138 -7.56 -11.58 0.98
C PHE A 138 -7.86 -12.71 1.99
N PRO A 139 -8.99 -13.41 1.85
CA PRO A 139 -9.40 -14.38 2.87
C PRO A 139 -8.49 -15.61 2.96
N ASP A 140 -7.70 -15.86 1.92
CA ASP A 140 -6.85 -17.05 1.85
C ASP A 140 -5.41 -16.81 2.33
N MET A 141 -5.08 -15.60 2.79
CA MET A 141 -3.71 -15.28 3.21
C MET A 141 -3.46 -15.50 4.70
#